data_dab11fa99040ff06f35dcb00ee1c423d
#
_entry.id   dab11fa99040ff06f35dcb00ee1c423d
#
_cell.length_a   1.000
_cell.length_b   1.000
_cell.length_c   1.000
_cell.angle_alpha   90.00
_cell.angle_beta   90.00
_cell.angle_gamma   90.00
#
_symmetry.space_group_name_H-M   'P 1'
#
loop_
_entity.id
_entity.type
_entity.pdbx_description
1 polymer ?
#
loop_
_entity_poly.entity_id
_entity_poly.type
_entity_poly.pdbx_seq_one_letter_code
_entity_poly.pdbx_strand_id
1 'polypeptide(L)'
;MKTNDKLIKTKLGLLKLAENLGNVSQACKVLGYSRDSFYRIKEMYDTGGESALQEISRSKPILKNRVEPLVEEAVVKLAYEYPAFGQQRVSNELRKQGIFISAGGVRSVWQRHDLEVFDKRLKSLEVKVAQEGIILTEAQMIALERKKDAREAMGEIETEHPGYLGSQDTYYVGNIKGVGRIYQQTFIDTYSKVAFAKVYDRKNAITAADILNDRVLPFFEEQQIPMLRILTDRGSEYKGKYEHHEYELYLTIEGIEHSKTQVRSPQSNGICERLNRTIKEEFYAVAFRRKLYTSLDELQADLDEWLQYYNNERPHSGKYCLGKTPMQTFLLSKHLAEEKQINGLSLATT
;
A
#
# COMPACT_ATOMS: atom_id res chain seq x y z
N MET A 1 -18.55 25.54 -7.40
CA MET A 1 -19.49 26.03 -6.37
C MET A 1 -19.33 25.18 -5.12
N LYS A 2 -18.88 25.75 -4.02
CA LYS A 2 -18.66 25.02 -2.76
C LYS A 2 -20.02 24.52 -2.21
N THR A 3 -20.05 23.39 -1.53
CA THR A 3 -21.26 22.76 -1.01
C THR A 3 -22.08 23.72 -0.12
N ASN A 4 -21.40 24.58 0.65
CA ASN A 4 -22.02 25.63 1.48
C ASN A 4 -22.82 26.66 0.68
N ASP A 5 -22.35 27.06 -0.52
CA ASP A 5 -23.07 28.04 -1.34
C ASP A 5 -24.40 27.47 -1.87
N LYS A 6 -24.46 26.16 -2.13
CA LYS A 6 -25.69 25.48 -2.53
C LYS A 6 -26.71 25.44 -1.39
N LEU A 7 -26.24 25.15 -0.17
CA LEU A 7 -27.09 25.09 1.03
C LEU A 7 -27.68 26.47 1.38
N ILE A 8 -26.87 27.53 1.31
CA ILE A 8 -27.35 28.91 1.52
C ILE A 8 -28.41 29.28 0.48
N LYS A 9 -28.16 29.01 -0.80
CA LYS A 9 -29.12 29.26 -1.89
C LYS A 9 -30.43 28.52 -1.70
N THR A 10 -30.39 27.26 -1.23
CA THR A 10 -31.60 26.47 -0.98
C THR A 10 -32.42 27.05 0.18
N LYS A 11 -31.76 27.45 1.28
CA LYS A 11 -32.44 28.09 2.42
C LYS A 11 -33.04 29.44 2.06
N LEU A 12 -32.32 30.27 1.30
CA LEU A 12 -32.84 31.52 0.75
C LEU A 12 -34.02 31.31 -0.22
N GLY A 13 -33.91 30.27 -1.06
CA GLY A 13 -34.99 29.89 -1.96
C GLY A 13 -36.28 29.52 -1.22
N LEU A 14 -36.18 28.85 -0.05
CA LEU A 14 -37.32 28.51 0.80
C LEU A 14 -37.99 29.79 1.37
N LEU A 15 -37.21 30.76 1.86
CA LEU A 15 -37.75 32.01 2.39
C LEU A 15 -38.44 32.82 1.30
N LYS A 16 -37.82 33.01 0.14
CA LYS A 16 -38.41 33.74 -1.00
C LYS A 16 -39.65 33.02 -1.55
N LEU A 17 -39.66 31.70 -1.62
CA LEU A 17 -40.83 30.96 -2.08
C LEU A 17 -42.02 31.13 -1.12
N ALA A 18 -41.78 31.12 0.17
CA ALA A 18 -42.82 31.33 1.16
C ALA A 18 -43.42 32.76 1.11
N GLU A 19 -42.60 33.77 0.84
CA GLU A 19 -42.97 35.15 0.64
C GLU A 19 -43.82 35.31 -0.62
N ASN A 20 -43.37 34.76 -1.75
CA ASN A 20 -44.08 34.83 -3.03
C ASN A 20 -45.44 34.06 -2.99
N LEU A 21 -45.53 32.96 -2.30
CA LEU A 21 -46.78 32.18 -2.19
C LEU A 21 -47.72 32.70 -1.09
N GLY A 22 -47.26 33.57 -0.20
CA GLY A 22 -48.00 33.96 0.98
C GLY A 22 -48.38 32.82 1.90
N ASN A 23 -47.81 31.61 1.70
CA ASN A 23 -48.19 30.39 2.43
C ASN A 23 -46.94 29.52 2.75
N VAL A 24 -46.52 29.61 4.01
CA VAL A 24 -45.36 28.87 4.54
C VAL A 24 -45.54 27.36 4.44
N SER A 25 -46.76 26.86 4.68
CA SER A 25 -47.04 25.40 4.62
C SER A 25 -46.83 24.84 3.22
N GLN A 26 -47.23 25.60 2.22
CA GLN A 26 -47.10 25.18 0.81
C GLN A 26 -45.65 25.26 0.35
N ALA A 27 -44.92 26.33 0.71
CA ALA A 27 -43.50 26.46 0.41
C ALA A 27 -42.67 25.33 1.03
N CYS A 28 -42.93 24.99 2.30
CA CYS A 28 -42.29 23.88 3.00
C CYS A 28 -42.56 22.53 2.33
N LYS A 29 -43.80 22.31 1.86
CA LYS A 29 -44.22 21.09 1.19
C LYS A 29 -43.49 20.91 -0.16
N VAL A 30 -43.32 21.98 -0.92
CA VAL A 30 -42.65 22.01 -2.22
C VAL A 30 -41.16 21.69 -2.08
N LEU A 31 -40.49 22.24 -1.07
CA LEU A 31 -39.03 22.10 -0.88
C LEU A 31 -38.64 21.02 0.14
N GLY A 32 -39.59 20.28 0.70
CA GLY A 32 -39.33 19.16 1.62
C GLY A 32 -38.85 19.58 3.02
N TYR A 33 -39.21 20.79 3.48
CA TYR A 33 -38.85 21.27 4.81
C TYR A 33 -40.05 21.18 5.81
N SER A 34 -39.75 21.03 7.10
CA SER A 34 -40.75 21.18 8.14
C SER A 34 -41.01 22.69 8.43
N ARG A 35 -42.19 23.01 8.96
CA ARG A 35 -42.50 24.39 9.37
C ARG A 35 -41.56 24.90 10.48
N ASP A 36 -41.17 24.03 11.40
CA ASP A 36 -40.19 24.38 12.45
C ASP A 36 -38.82 24.71 11.84
N SER A 37 -38.38 23.98 10.81
CA SER A 37 -37.18 24.32 10.09
C SER A 37 -37.26 25.66 9.37
N PHE A 38 -38.42 25.97 8.78
CA PHE A 38 -38.66 27.28 8.17
C PHE A 38 -38.51 28.43 9.15
N TYR A 39 -39.23 28.39 10.28
CA TYR A 39 -39.16 29.48 11.26
C TYR A 39 -37.76 29.65 11.85
N ARG A 40 -37.03 28.54 12.09
CA ARG A 40 -35.65 28.61 12.52
C ARG A 40 -34.73 29.22 11.49
N ILE A 41 -34.91 28.89 10.21
CA ILE A 41 -34.12 29.48 9.10
C ILE A 41 -34.45 30.96 8.97
N LYS A 42 -35.73 31.34 9.12
CA LYS A 42 -36.17 32.73 9.07
C LYS A 42 -35.57 33.55 10.22
N GLU A 43 -35.62 33.07 11.46
CA GLU A 43 -35.01 33.69 12.61
C GLU A 43 -33.49 33.91 12.44
N MET A 44 -32.77 32.89 11.91
CA MET A 44 -31.34 33.04 11.61
C MET A 44 -31.09 34.08 10.55
N TYR A 45 -31.94 34.15 9.51
CA TYR A 45 -31.82 35.14 8.44
C TYR A 45 -32.12 36.56 8.94
N ASP A 46 -33.16 36.71 9.73
CA ASP A 46 -33.59 38.01 10.30
C ASP A 46 -32.54 38.57 11.31
N THR A 47 -31.79 37.67 11.98
CA THR A 47 -30.78 38.04 12.99
C THR A 47 -29.40 38.32 12.37
N GLY A 48 -28.98 37.58 11.35
CA GLY A 48 -27.60 37.63 10.87
C GLY A 48 -27.44 37.56 9.33
N GLY A 49 -28.54 37.74 8.57
CA GLY A 49 -28.53 37.75 7.10
C GLY A 49 -28.10 36.41 6.47
N GLU A 50 -27.62 36.49 5.25
CA GLU A 50 -27.20 35.32 4.51
C GLU A 50 -26.06 34.55 5.17
N SER A 51 -25.17 35.23 5.87
CA SER A 51 -24.03 34.62 6.56
C SER A 51 -24.45 33.71 7.72
N ALA A 52 -25.55 34.00 8.37
CA ALA A 52 -26.10 33.17 9.44
C ALA A 52 -26.76 31.88 8.95
N LEU A 53 -27.02 31.75 7.65
CA LEU A 53 -27.57 30.54 7.05
C LEU A 53 -26.52 29.45 6.77
N GLN A 54 -25.24 29.76 6.98
CA GLN A 54 -24.18 28.73 6.94
C GLN A 54 -24.45 27.67 8.01
N GLU A 55 -24.23 26.41 7.69
CA GLU A 55 -24.22 25.36 8.71
C GLU A 55 -23.00 25.52 9.60
N ILE A 56 -23.19 26.12 10.74
CA ILE A 56 -22.20 26.10 11.83
C ILE A 56 -22.19 24.66 12.34
N SER A 57 -21.05 23.98 12.26
CA SER A 57 -20.87 22.67 12.84
C SER A 57 -21.39 22.69 14.30
N ARG A 58 -22.33 21.79 14.63
CA ARG A 58 -22.83 21.61 15.98
C ARG A 58 -21.77 21.07 16.95
N SER A 59 -20.62 20.66 16.43
CA SER A 59 -19.48 20.26 17.22
C SER A 59 -18.98 21.46 18.01
N LYS A 60 -19.10 21.38 19.33
CA LYS A 60 -18.54 22.44 20.21
C LYS A 60 -17.03 22.49 19.98
N PRO A 61 -16.44 23.62 19.56
CA PRO A 61 -15.02 23.76 19.27
C PRO A 61 -14.15 23.47 20.50
N ILE A 62 -14.70 23.65 21.71
CA ILE A 62 -14.04 23.36 22.98
C ILE A 62 -14.99 22.49 23.81
N LEU A 63 -14.62 21.24 24.05
CA LEU A 63 -15.34 20.36 24.97
C LEU A 63 -15.03 20.78 26.41
N LYS A 64 -16.03 20.79 27.29
CA LYS A 64 -15.88 21.15 28.71
C LYS A 64 -14.77 20.37 29.43
N ASN A 65 -14.51 19.11 28.98
CA ASN A 65 -13.52 18.20 29.56
C ASN A 65 -12.26 18.08 28.70
N ARG A 66 -11.98 19.04 27.79
CA ARG A 66 -10.73 19.02 27.02
C ARG A 66 -9.57 19.34 27.95
N VAL A 67 -8.52 18.57 27.89
CA VAL A 67 -7.28 18.82 28.62
C VAL A 67 -6.63 20.13 28.17
N GLU A 68 -5.92 20.77 29.08
CA GLU A 68 -5.18 22.01 28.81
C GLU A 68 -4.16 21.81 27.68
N PRO A 69 -3.87 22.84 26.86
CA PRO A 69 -2.94 22.75 25.73
C PRO A 69 -1.56 22.22 26.14
N LEU A 70 -1.03 22.65 27.27
CA LEU A 70 0.28 22.19 27.80
C LEU A 70 0.29 20.67 28.07
N VAL A 71 -0.82 20.15 28.61
CA VAL A 71 -0.96 18.70 28.87
C VAL A 71 -1.08 17.95 27.53
N GLU A 72 -1.78 18.51 26.56
CA GLU A 72 -1.93 17.92 25.20
C GLU A 72 -0.58 17.85 24.50
N GLU A 73 0.23 18.91 24.55
CA GLU A 73 1.59 18.95 23.99
C GLU A 73 2.52 17.93 24.67
N ALA A 74 2.48 17.79 25.99
CA ALA A 74 3.28 16.81 26.72
C ALA A 74 2.92 15.36 26.33
N VAL A 75 1.63 15.06 26.12
CA VAL A 75 1.16 13.76 25.63
C VAL A 75 1.68 13.47 24.23
N VAL A 76 1.59 14.46 23.32
CA VAL A 76 2.07 14.34 21.93
C VAL A 76 3.60 14.19 21.90
N LYS A 77 4.33 14.94 22.69
CA LYS A 77 5.79 14.84 22.80
C LYS A 77 6.22 13.44 23.22
N LEU A 78 5.63 12.87 24.27
CA LEU A 78 5.91 11.50 24.71
C LEU A 78 5.53 10.44 23.67
N ALA A 79 4.52 10.68 22.85
CA ALA A 79 4.18 9.75 21.76
C ALA A 79 5.25 9.68 20.67
N TYR A 80 5.99 10.77 20.44
CA TYR A 80 7.12 10.79 19.51
C TYR A 80 8.43 10.29 20.16
N GLU A 81 8.68 10.63 21.42
CA GLU A 81 9.88 10.17 22.13
C GLU A 81 9.85 8.65 22.36
N TYR A 82 8.68 8.12 22.73
CA TYR A 82 8.50 6.72 23.07
C TYR A 82 7.28 6.11 22.31
N PRO A 83 7.35 5.90 21.00
CA PRO A 83 6.22 5.44 20.20
C PRO A 83 5.62 4.09 20.67
N ALA A 84 6.43 3.24 21.31
CA ALA A 84 6.02 1.94 21.81
C ALA A 84 5.21 2.01 23.12
N PHE A 85 5.13 3.18 23.81
CA PHE A 85 4.38 3.27 25.04
C PHE A 85 2.87 3.24 24.78
N GLY A 86 2.16 2.41 25.56
CA GLY A 86 0.72 2.41 25.58
C GLY A 86 0.15 3.57 26.40
N GLN A 87 -1.13 3.86 26.25
CA GLN A 87 -1.84 4.96 26.91
C GLN A 87 -1.67 4.97 28.44
N GLN A 88 -1.67 3.78 29.09
CA GLN A 88 -1.49 3.66 30.54
C GLN A 88 -0.07 4.05 30.96
N ARG A 89 0.92 3.62 30.20
CA ARG A 89 2.32 3.92 30.50
C ARG A 89 2.62 5.41 30.33
N VAL A 90 2.11 6.03 29.27
CA VAL A 90 2.22 7.48 29.06
C VAL A 90 1.56 8.26 30.20
N SER A 91 0.36 7.87 30.65
CA SER A 91 -0.29 8.46 31.82
C SER A 91 0.59 8.38 33.07
N ASN A 92 1.25 7.23 33.30
CA ASN A 92 2.12 7.02 34.46
C ASN A 92 3.42 7.86 34.37
N GLU A 93 4.03 7.97 33.18
CA GLU A 93 5.25 8.76 32.98
C GLU A 93 4.97 10.26 33.15
N LEU A 94 3.83 10.73 32.62
CA LEU A 94 3.41 12.14 32.82
C LEU A 94 3.14 12.45 34.29
N ARG A 95 2.58 11.49 35.05
CA ARG A 95 2.35 11.66 36.50
C ARG A 95 3.68 11.87 37.27
N LYS A 96 4.74 11.20 36.88
CA LYS A 96 6.08 11.42 37.48
C LYS A 96 6.60 12.84 37.23
N GLN A 97 6.15 13.48 36.15
CA GLN A 97 6.49 14.87 35.80
C GLN A 97 5.49 15.89 36.42
N GLY A 98 4.56 15.43 37.26
CA GLY A 98 3.53 16.29 37.89
C GLY A 98 2.33 16.58 36.99
N ILE A 99 2.22 15.93 35.83
CA ILE A 99 1.11 16.10 34.87
C ILE A 99 0.11 14.97 35.06
N PHE A 100 -1.12 15.32 35.46
CA PHE A 100 -2.17 14.35 35.78
C PHE A 100 -3.15 14.23 34.61
N ILE A 101 -3.10 13.10 33.91
CA ILE A 101 -4.04 12.75 32.85
C ILE A 101 -4.34 11.24 32.92
N SER A 102 -5.63 10.88 32.74
CA SER A 102 -6.01 9.45 32.67
C SER A 102 -5.58 8.79 31.37
N ALA A 103 -5.47 7.46 31.36
CA ALA A 103 -5.19 6.70 30.13
C ALA A 103 -6.22 6.97 29.01
N GLY A 104 -7.52 7.13 29.38
CA GLY A 104 -8.56 7.54 28.45
C GLY A 104 -8.36 8.95 27.89
N GLY A 105 -7.86 9.89 28.72
CA GLY A 105 -7.46 11.23 28.31
C GLY A 105 -6.30 11.21 27.30
N VAL A 106 -5.27 10.40 27.57
CA VAL A 106 -4.15 10.17 26.62
C VAL A 106 -4.68 9.66 25.28
N ARG A 107 -5.57 8.65 25.30
CA ARG A 107 -6.18 8.12 24.07
C ARG A 107 -6.97 9.19 23.30
N SER A 108 -7.72 10.04 24.01
CA SER A 108 -8.49 11.12 23.38
C SER A 108 -7.59 12.18 22.73
N VAL A 109 -6.43 12.48 23.34
CA VAL A 109 -5.40 13.34 22.73
C VAL A 109 -4.84 12.67 21.47
N TRP A 110 -4.44 11.41 21.56
CA TRP A 110 -3.91 10.68 20.42
C TRP A 110 -4.88 10.59 19.25
N GLN A 111 -6.18 10.40 19.50
CA GLN A 111 -7.20 10.40 18.45
C GLN A 111 -7.31 11.74 17.71
N ARG A 112 -7.15 12.85 18.43
CA ARG A 112 -7.18 14.20 17.83
C ARG A 112 -5.96 14.46 16.93
N HIS A 113 -4.81 13.86 17.29
CA HIS A 113 -3.54 14.01 16.56
C HIS A 113 -3.21 12.83 15.62
N ASP A 114 -4.17 11.92 15.42
CA ASP A 114 -4.00 10.72 14.57
C ASP A 114 -2.83 9.81 15.02
N LEU A 115 -2.66 9.67 16.36
CA LEU A 115 -1.57 8.94 17.03
C LEU A 115 -2.05 7.72 17.83
N GLU A 116 -3.33 7.31 17.75
CA GLU A 116 -3.95 6.32 18.61
C GLU A 116 -3.38 4.91 18.48
N VAL A 117 -2.83 4.56 17.30
CA VAL A 117 -2.23 3.26 17.02
C VAL A 117 -0.71 3.39 16.91
N PHE A 118 0.01 2.34 17.31
CA PHE A 118 1.48 2.31 17.24
C PHE A 118 2.01 2.67 15.84
N ASP A 119 1.45 2.07 14.78
CA ASP A 119 1.85 2.34 13.40
C ASP A 119 1.67 3.79 12.97
N LYS A 120 0.61 4.47 13.44
CA LYS A 120 0.40 5.89 13.14
C LYS A 120 1.45 6.76 13.80
N ARG A 121 1.83 6.44 15.06
CA ARG A 121 2.92 7.15 15.77
C ARG A 121 4.25 7.00 15.05
N LEU A 122 4.57 5.80 14.57
CA LEU A 122 5.78 5.56 13.80
C LEU A 122 5.79 6.28 12.45
N LYS A 123 4.67 6.20 11.69
CA LYS A 123 4.55 6.95 10.43
C LYS A 123 4.72 8.45 10.62
N SER A 124 4.09 8.99 11.65
CA SER A 124 4.20 10.41 11.98
C SER A 124 5.62 10.80 12.39
N LEU A 125 6.33 9.91 13.09
CA LEU A 125 7.75 10.08 13.42
C LEU A 125 8.63 10.06 12.17
N GLU A 126 8.42 9.10 11.25
CA GLU A 126 9.13 9.00 9.96
C GLU A 126 9.00 10.30 9.14
N VAL A 127 7.79 10.85 9.08
CA VAL A 127 7.51 12.13 8.38
C VAL A 127 8.24 13.29 9.02
N LYS A 128 8.25 13.38 10.37
CA LYS A 128 8.98 14.43 11.09
C LYS A 128 10.48 14.36 10.88
N VAL A 129 11.05 13.16 10.95
CA VAL A 129 12.48 12.94 10.69
C VAL A 129 12.86 13.38 9.28
N ALA A 130 12.04 13.05 8.27
CA ALA A 130 12.26 13.44 6.89
C ALA A 130 12.13 14.96 6.67
N GLN A 131 11.26 15.64 7.41
CA GLN A 131 11.01 17.08 7.26
C GLN A 131 11.97 17.97 8.06
N GLU A 132 12.33 17.54 9.27
CA GLU A 132 13.05 18.39 10.24
C GLU A 132 14.51 17.97 10.45
N GLY A 133 14.97 16.85 9.83
CA GLY A 133 16.33 16.33 10.00
C GLY A 133 16.69 15.99 11.46
N ILE A 134 15.70 15.55 12.23
CA ILE A 134 15.83 15.31 13.67
C ILE A 134 16.73 14.08 13.91
N ILE A 135 17.66 14.20 14.85
CA ILE A 135 18.44 13.06 15.36
C ILE A 135 17.50 12.18 16.20
N LEU A 136 17.32 10.93 15.77
CA LEU A 136 16.49 9.95 16.47
C LEU A 136 17.09 9.56 17.82
N THR A 137 16.23 9.44 18.83
CA THR A 137 16.63 8.81 20.09
C THR A 137 16.79 7.29 19.91
N GLU A 138 17.59 6.65 20.77
CA GLU A 138 17.79 5.20 20.76
C GLU A 138 16.45 4.43 20.82
N ALA A 139 15.48 4.89 21.63
CA ALA A 139 14.14 4.30 21.72
C ALA A 139 13.35 4.42 20.41
N GLN A 140 13.52 5.51 19.67
CA GLN A 140 12.89 5.73 18.37
C GLN A 140 13.52 4.84 17.30
N MET A 141 14.83 4.70 17.29
CA MET A 141 15.57 3.80 16.39
C MET A 141 15.12 2.35 16.59
N ILE A 142 15.12 1.86 17.84
CA ILE A 142 14.66 0.51 18.17
C ILE A 142 13.20 0.29 17.73
N ALA A 143 12.33 1.30 17.89
CA ALA A 143 10.94 1.18 17.48
C ALA A 143 10.78 1.11 15.94
N LEU A 144 11.59 1.84 15.19
CA LEU A 144 11.60 1.81 13.72
C LEU A 144 12.19 0.48 13.21
N GLU A 145 13.28 0.00 13.79
CA GLU A 145 13.87 -1.31 13.47
C GLU A 145 12.88 -2.44 13.71
N ARG A 146 12.24 -2.49 14.89
CA ARG A 146 11.20 -3.49 15.18
C ARG A 146 10.03 -3.45 14.19
N LYS A 147 9.65 -2.27 13.71
CA LYS A 147 8.61 -2.14 12.68
C LYS A 147 9.11 -2.67 11.34
N LYS A 148 10.38 -2.41 10.98
CA LYS A 148 11.01 -2.95 9.78
C LYS A 148 11.04 -4.49 9.86
N ASP A 149 11.54 -5.04 10.96
CA ASP A 149 11.58 -6.49 11.21
C ASP A 149 10.18 -7.13 11.19
N ALA A 150 9.18 -6.45 11.78
CA ALA A 150 7.79 -6.94 11.76
C ALA A 150 7.18 -6.92 10.35
N ARG A 151 7.51 -5.93 9.52
CA ARG A 151 7.09 -5.87 8.11
C ARG A 151 7.78 -6.95 7.29
N GLU A 152 9.09 -7.14 7.49
CA GLU A 152 9.84 -8.22 6.86
C GLU A 152 9.29 -9.59 7.29
N ALA A 153 8.94 -9.74 8.56
CA ALA A 153 8.32 -10.94 9.09
C ALA A 153 6.90 -11.18 8.55
N MET A 154 6.16 -10.14 8.17
CA MET A 154 4.85 -10.23 7.50
C MET A 154 4.97 -10.38 5.98
N GLY A 155 6.19 -10.40 5.41
CA GLY A 155 6.42 -10.47 3.97
C GLY A 155 6.19 -9.14 3.24
N GLU A 156 6.05 -8.03 3.96
CA GLU A 156 6.12 -6.68 3.41
C GLU A 156 7.60 -6.22 3.37
N ILE A 157 8.40 -6.87 2.54
CA ILE A 157 9.77 -6.40 2.31
C ILE A 157 9.69 -5.06 1.58
N GLU A 158 10.20 -4.00 2.18
CA GLU A 158 10.33 -2.71 1.49
C GLU A 158 11.40 -2.84 0.41
N THR A 159 10.99 -2.68 -0.82
CA THR A 159 11.88 -2.71 -1.97
C THR A 159 12.39 -1.30 -2.24
N GLU A 160 13.69 -1.16 -2.36
CA GLU A 160 14.35 0.16 -2.46
C GLU A 160 14.53 0.61 -3.91
N HIS A 161 14.73 -0.32 -4.84
CA HIS A 161 14.96 -0.06 -6.27
C HIS A 161 14.59 -1.29 -7.12
N PRO A 162 14.48 -1.17 -8.45
CA PRO A 162 14.35 -2.33 -9.33
C PRO A 162 15.52 -3.31 -9.16
N GLY A 163 15.25 -4.61 -9.18
CA GLY A 163 16.26 -5.66 -8.96
C GLY A 163 16.59 -5.94 -7.49
N TYR A 164 16.09 -5.15 -6.53
CA TYR A 164 16.31 -5.40 -5.11
C TYR A 164 15.68 -6.70 -4.63
N LEU A 165 14.44 -6.93 -5.02
CA LEU A 165 13.67 -8.11 -4.67
C LEU A 165 12.76 -8.54 -5.82
N GLY A 166 12.95 -9.75 -6.33
CA GLY A 166 12.00 -10.46 -7.17
C GLY A 166 11.07 -11.34 -6.34
N SER A 167 9.87 -11.56 -6.81
CA SER A 167 8.94 -12.53 -6.24
C SER A 167 8.61 -13.56 -7.30
N GLN A 168 8.72 -14.85 -6.96
CA GLN A 168 8.46 -15.97 -7.87
C GLN A 168 7.43 -16.93 -7.28
N ASP A 169 6.59 -17.48 -8.15
CA ASP A 169 5.53 -18.42 -7.77
C ASP A 169 5.16 -19.36 -8.92
N THR A 170 4.64 -20.54 -8.59
CA THR A 170 4.14 -21.52 -9.55
C THR A 170 2.62 -21.56 -9.54
N TYR A 171 2.00 -21.20 -10.65
CA TYR A 171 0.56 -21.23 -10.81
C TYR A 171 0.10 -22.44 -11.64
N TYR A 172 -0.88 -23.19 -11.15
CA TYR A 172 -1.51 -24.25 -11.95
C TYR A 172 -2.58 -23.64 -12.86
N VAL A 173 -2.33 -23.68 -14.17
CA VAL A 173 -3.23 -23.10 -15.19
C VAL A 173 -4.43 -23.98 -15.44
N GLY A 174 -4.22 -25.29 -15.56
CA GLY A 174 -5.27 -26.25 -15.86
C GLY A 174 -4.76 -27.47 -16.62
N ASN A 175 -5.70 -28.19 -17.22
CA ASN A 175 -5.42 -29.34 -18.09
C ASN A 175 -6.02 -29.07 -19.47
N ILE A 176 -5.17 -29.03 -20.50
CA ILE A 176 -5.58 -28.84 -21.89
C ILE A 176 -5.59 -30.20 -22.58
N LYS A 177 -6.71 -30.53 -23.25
CA LYS A 177 -6.86 -31.79 -23.98
C LYS A 177 -5.80 -31.90 -25.07
N GLY A 178 -5.03 -32.98 -25.05
CA GLY A 178 -3.95 -33.22 -25.99
C GLY A 178 -2.57 -32.68 -25.57
N VAL A 179 -2.50 -31.75 -24.61
CA VAL A 179 -1.26 -31.18 -24.09
C VAL A 179 -0.97 -31.71 -22.68
N GLY A 180 -2.00 -31.88 -21.85
CA GLY A 180 -1.85 -32.33 -20.47
C GLY A 180 -1.95 -31.20 -19.44
N ARG A 181 -1.36 -31.42 -18.27
CA ARG A 181 -1.32 -30.42 -17.18
C ARG A 181 -0.38 -29.29 -17.53
N ILE A 182 -0.81 -28.05 -17.27
CA ILE A 182 -0.02 -26.86 -17.55
C ILE A 182 0.21 -26.12 -16.24
N TYR A 183 1.47 -25.83 -15.99
CA TYR A 183 1.95 -24.99 -14.90
C TYR A 183 2.60 -23.74 -15.48
N GLN A 184 2.43 -22.63 -14.82
CA GLN A 184 3.07 -21.36 -15.14
C GLN A 184 4.05 -21.01 -14.02
N GLN A 185 5.31 -20.81 -14.36
CA GLN A 185 6.25 -20.09 -13.51
C GLN A 185 6.05 -18.61 -13.76
N THR A 186 5.93 -17.85 -12.69
CA THR A 186 5.71 -16.40 -12.73
C THR A 186 6.77 -15.71 -11.90
N PHE A 187 7.36 -14.67 -12.43
CA PHE A 187 8.29 -13.79 -11.74
C PHE A 187 7.84 -12.34 -11.87
N ILE A 188 8.01 -11.56 -10.83
CA ILE A 188 7.71 -10.13 -10.82
C ILE A 188 8.75 -9.37 -9.99
N ASP A 189 9.31 -8.31 -10.55
CA ASP A 189 10.09 -7.35 -9.78
C ASP A 189 9.16 -6.58 -8.82
N THR A 190 9.45 -6.64 -7.54
CA THR A 190 8.54 -6.11 -6.53
C THR A 190 8.52 -4.58 -6.46
N TYR A 191 9.51 -3.91 -7.05
CA TYR A 191 9.55 -2.45 -7.18
C TYR A 191 8.78 -1.96 -8.40
N SER A 192 9.28 -2.27 -9.59
CA SER A 192 8.76 -1.77 -10.87
C SER A 192 7.50 -2.46 -11.36
N LYS A 193 7.25 -3.70 -10.89
CA LYS A 193 6.20 -4.61 -11.35
C LYS A 193 6.43 -5.16 -12.75
N VAL A 194 7.65 -5.07 -13.30
CA VAL A 194 8.02 -5.80 -14.52
C VAL A 194 7.87 -7.28 -14.25
N ALA A 195 7.18 -7.98 -15.16
CA ALA A 195 6.74 -9.34 -14.96
C ALA A 195 7.18 -10.27 -16.10
N PHE A 196 7.45 -11.51 -15.73
CA PHE A 196 7.79 -12.60 -16.64
C PHE A 196 6.94 -13.81 -16.30
N ALA A 197 6.53 -14.57 -17.30
CA ALA A 197 5.86 -15.85 -17.10
C ALA A 197 6.25 -16.83 -18.20
N LYS A 198 6.40 -18.09 -17.82
CA LYS A 198 6.69 -19.19 -18.75
C LYS A 198 5.86 -20.42 -18.39
N VAL A 199 5.30 -21.10 -19.38
CA VAL A 199 4.45 -22.27 -19.19
C VAL A 199 5.23 -23.57 -19.36
N TYR A 200 4.87 -24.59 -18.57
CA TYR A 200 5.55 -25.88 -18.52
C TYR A 200 4.53 -27.02 -18.37
N ASP A 201 4.93 -28.22 -18.77
CA ASP A 201 4.17 -29.47 -18.57
C ASP A 201 4.33 -30.05 -17.16
N ARG A 202 5.29 -29.56 -16.38
CA ARG A 202 5.64 -30.05 -15.05
C ARG A 202 6.00 -28.93 -14.08
N LYS A 203 5.93 -29.25 -12.80
CA LYS A 203 6.32 -28.39 -11.67
C LYS A 203 7.48 -29.05 -10.95
N ASN A 204 8.69 -28.52 -11.07
CA ASN A 204 9.90 -28.98 -10.40
C ASN A 204 10.94 -27.86 -10.25
N ALA A 205 12.05 -28.13 -9.58
CA ALA A 205 13.12 -27.19 -9.34
C ALA A 205 13.77 -26.66 -10.63
N ILE A 206 13.87 -27.54 -11.64
CA ILE A 206 14.47 -27.19 -12.95
C ILE A 206 13.60 -26.14 -13.65
N THR A 207 12.28 -26.33 -13.71
CA THR A 207 11.37 -25.34 -14.34
C THR A 207 11.32 -24.04 -13.58
N ALA A 208 11.53 -24.06 -12.26
CA ALA A 208 11.64 -22.85 -11.45
C ALA A 208 12.94 -22.07 -11.73
N ALA A 209 14.05 -22.75 -11.95
CA ALA A 209 15.32 -22.14 -12.34
C ALA A 209 15.32 -21.67 -13.80
N ASP A 210 14.67 -22.42 -14.69
CA ASP A 210 14.66 -22.15 -16.14
C ASP A 210 14.06 -20.80 -16.49
N ILE A 211 12.96 -20.36 -15.85
CA ILE A 211 12.40 -19.02 -16.11
C ILE A 211 13.39 -17.91 -15.73
N LEU A 212 14.18 -18.12 -14.65
CA LEU A 212 15.19 -17.15 -14.25
C LEU A 212 16.30 -17.07 -15.29
N ASN A 213 16.82 -18.21 -15.69
CA ASN A 213 17.91 -18.31 -16.65
C ASN A 213 17.53 -17.85 -18.08
N ASP A 214 16.31 -18.17 -18.52
CA ASP A 214 15.85 -17.91 -19.90
C ASP A 214 15.32 -16.49 -20.09
N ARG A 215 14.73 -15.89 -19.07
CA ARG A 215 13.96 -14.63 -19.22
C ARG A 215 14.34 -13.53 -18.25
N VAL A 216 14.47 -13.87 -16.99
CA VAL A 216 14.60 -12.86 -15.93
C VAL A 216 16.02 -12.30 -15.91
N LEU A 217 17.02 -13.15 -15.68
CA LEU A 217 18.40 -12.69 -15.55
C LEU A 217 18.93 -12.03 -16.82
N PRO A 218 18.69 -12.56 -18.04
CA PRO A 218 19.11 -11.85 -19.26
C PRO A 218 18.54 -10.45 -19.38
N PHE A 219 17.28 -10.23 -18.98
CA PHE A 219 16.68 -8.88 -18.96
C PHE A 219 17.41 -7.95 -17.98
N PHE A 220 17.65 -8.41 -16.74
CA PHE A 220 18.32 -7.57 -15.73
C PHE A 220 19.78 -7.31 -16.10
N GLU A 221 20.48 -8.27 -16.70
CA GLU A 221 21.84 -8.12 -17.21
C GLU A 221 21.89 -7.10 -18.36
N GLU A 222 20.98 -7.18 -19.33
CA GLU A 222 20.87 -6.19 -20.42
C GLU A 222 20.67 -4.78 -19.88
N GLN A 223 19.88 -4.67 -18.81
CA GLN A 223 19.65 -3.39 -18.13
C GLN A 223 20.78 -2.98 -17.17
N GLN A 224 21.79 -3.81 -16.99
CA GLN A 224 22.93 -3.58 -16.08
C GLN A 224 22.51 -3.36 -14.60
N ILE A 225 21.44 -4.04 -14.18
CA ILE A 225 20.94 -4.05 -12.81
C ILE A 225 21.03 -5.47 -12.26
N PRO A 226 21.73 -5.71 -11.12
CA PRO A 226 21.77 -7.05 -10.53
C PRO A 226 20.42 -7.39 -9.88
N MET A 227 20.04 -8.66 -9.95
CA MET A 227 18.99 -9.23 -9.12
C MET A 227 19.59 -9.67 -7.79
N LEU A 228 19.24 -8.96 -6.68
CA LEU A 228 19.88 -9.20 -5.40
C LEU A 228 19.22 -10.34 -4.60
N ARG A 229 17.89 -10.40 -4.63
CA ARG A 229 17.12 -11.33 -3.79
C ARG A 229 15.86 -11.82 -4.50
N ILE A 230 15.50 -13.09 -4.29
CA ILE A 230 14.24 -13.67 -4.77
C ILE A 230 13.44 -14.23 -3.60
N LEU A 231 12.15 -13.86 -3.54
CA LEU A 231 11.17 -14.36 -2.58
C LEU A 231 10.31 -15.43 -3.25
N THR A 232 10.21 -16.61 -2.62
CA THR A 232 9.33 -17.70 -3.04
C THR A 232 8.47 -18.19 -1.88
N ASP A 233 7.47 -19.00 -2.19
CA ASP A 233 6.82 -19.82 -1.20
C ASP A 233 7.75 -20.99 -0.75
N ARG A 234 7.20 -21.95 0.00
CA ARG A 234 7.90 -23.14 0.46
C ARG A 234 7.57 -24.39 -0.36
N GLY A 235 7.13 -24.21 -1.60
CA GLY A 235 6.88 -25.31 -2.52
C GLY A 235 8.09 -26.21 -2.71
N SER A 236 7.86 -27.48 -3.05
CA SER A 236 8.93 -28.44 -3.26
C SER A 236 9.84 -28.08 -4.44
N GLU A 237 9.39 -27.24 -5.35
CA GLU A 237 10.16 -26.69 -6.47
C GLU A 237 11.17 -25.62 -6.04
N TYR A 238 10.97 -25.00 -4.86
CA TYR A 238 11.83 -23.93 -4.32
C TYR A 238 12.59 -24.36 -3.07
N LYS A 239 12.21 -25.49 -2.46
CA LYS A 239 12.77 -25.92 -1.17
C LYS A 239 13.18 -27.38 -1.19
N GLY A 240 14.47 -27.64 -1.00
CA GLY A 240 15.06 -28.95 -0.77
C GLY A 240 16.27 -28.88 0.15
N LYS A 241 17.07 -29.97 0.18
CA LYS A 241 18.39 -29.94 0.82
C LYS A 241 19.30 -29.06 -0.01
N TYR A 242 19.90 -28.05 0.60
CA TYR A 242 20.73 -27.02 -0.04
C TYR A 242 21.82 -27.61 -0.98
N GLU A 243 22.41 -28.72 -0.60
CA GLU A 243 23.49 -29.36 -1.36
C GLU A 243 23.04 -30.11 -2.63
N HIS A 244 21.73 -30.35 -2.81
CA HIS A 244 21.20 -31.21 -3.87
C HIS A 244 19.94 -30.66 -4.55
N HIS A 245 19.50 -29.45 -4.22
CA HIS A 245 18.31 -28.88 -4.81
C HIS A 245 18.68 -27.92 -5.94
N GLU A 246 18.30 -28.24 -7.14
CA GLU A 246 18.73 -27.57 -8.38
C GLU A 246 18.44 -26.06 -8.34
N TYR A 247 17.30 -25.66 -7.82
CA TYR A 247 16.94 -24.24 -7.70
C TYR A 247 17.84 -23.48 -6.71
N GLU A 248 18.10 -24.04 -5.54
CA GLU A 248 18.98 -23.44 -4.52
C GLU A 248 20.42 -23.33 -5.02
N LEU A 249 20.91 -24.38 -5.70
CA LEU A 249 22.23 -24.37 -6.32
C LEU A 249 22.34 -23.32 -7.41
N TYR A 250 21.32 -23.19 -8.25
CA TYR A 250 21.28 -22.18 -9.29
C TYR A 250 21.37 -20.76 -8.72
N LEU A 251 20.54 -20.41 -7.73
CA LEU A 251 20.58 -19.09 -7.08
C LEU A 251 21.94 -18.81 -6.42
N THR A 252 22.56 -19.84 -5.84
CA THR A 252 23.91 -19.71 -5.23
C THR A 252 24.97 -19.39 -6.27
N ILE A 253 24.93 -20.05 -7.44
CA ILE A 253 25.86 -19.81 -8.56
C ILE A 253 25.70 -18.38 -9.07
N GLU A 254 24.47 -17.91 -9.20
CA GLU A 254 24.16 -16.55 -9.67
C GLU A 254 24.36 -15.47 -8.57
N GLY A 255 24.72 -15.85 -7.35
CA GLY A 255 24.93 -14.91 -6.24
C GLY A 255 23.65 -14.23 -5.75
N ILE A 256 22.49 -14.86 -5.96
CA ILE A 256 21.17 -14.32 -5.61
C ILE A 256 20.74 -14.86 -4.25
N GLU A 257 20.35 -13.97 -3.33
CA GLU A 257 19.84 -14.37 -2.02
C GLU A 257 18.43 -14.95 -2.14
N HIS A 258 18.20 -16.13 -1.54
CA HIS A 258 16.90 -16.79 -1.51
C HIS A 258 16.17 -16.53 -0.20
N SER A 259 15.05 -15.81 -0.26
CA SER A 259 14.11 -15.59 0.84
C SER A 259 12.87 -16.46 0.68
N LYS A 260 12.40 -17.03 1.78
CA LYS A 260 11.19 -17.88 1.79
C LYS A 260 10.12 -17.26 2.66
N THR A 261 8.87 -17.33 2.19
CA THR A 261 7.71 -16.86 2.98
C THR A 261 7.60 -17.60 4.31
N GLN A 262 7.06 -16.91 5.33
CA GLN A 262 6.86 -17.55 6.63
C GLN A 262 5.74 -18.61 6.57
N VAL A 263 5.88 -19.64 7.41
CA VAL A 263 4.86 -20.68 7.56
C VAL A 263 3.57 -20.04 8.10
N ARG A 264 2.45 -20.32 7.45
CA ARG A 264 1.10 -19.79 7.77
C ARG A 264 0.91 -18.27 7.59
N SER A 265 1.73 -17.61 6.79
CA SER A 265 1.51 -16.22 6.38
C SER A 265 1.22 -16.13 4.88
N PRO A 266 -0.03 -16.35 4.45
CA PRO A 266 -0.39 -16.37 3.03
C PRO A 266 -0.19 -15.00 2.33
N GLN A 267 -0.02 -13.93 3.10
CA GLN A 267 0.14 -12.57 2.54
C GLN A 267 1.57 -12.27 2.05
N SER A 268 2.54 -13.13 2.36
CA SER A 268 3.96 -12.86 2.10
C SER A 268 4.35 -12.90 0.61
N ASN A 269 3.60 -13.58 -0.26
CA ASN A 269 3.79 -13.59 -1.73
C ASN A 269 2.65 -12.90 -2.50
N GLY A 270 1.92 -12.01 -1.84
CA GLY A 270 0.71 -11.37 -2.37
C GLY A 270 0.91 -10.57 -3.66
N ILE A 271 2.16 -10.18 -4.00
CA ILE A 271 2.46 -9.47 -5.24
C ILE A 271 2.39 -10.44 -6.42
N CYS A 272 3.04 -11.60 -6.31
CA CYS A 272 3.03 -12.63 -7.33
C CYS A 272 1.63 -13.28 -7.48
N GLU A 273 0.95 -13.55 -6.37
CA GLU A 273 -0.43 -14.05 -6.38
C GLU A 273 -1.40 -13.09 -7.11
N ARG A 274 -1.22 -11.79 -6.91
CA ARG A 274 -2.02 -10.76 -7.61
C ARG A 274 -1.74 -10.75 -9.10
N LEU A 275 -0.46 -10.91 -9.51
CA LEU A 275 -0.08 -11.03 -10.92
C LEU A 275 -0.71 -12.29 -11.52
N ASN A 276 -0.60 -13.44 -10.85
CA ASN A 276 -1.23 -14.70 -11.28
C ASN A 276 -2.74 -14.55 -11.49
N ARG A 277 -3.41 -13.82 -10.59
CA ARG A 277 -4.84 -13.49 -10.75
C ARG A 277 -5.09 -12.62 -11.98
N THR A 278 -4.26 -11.60 -12.20
CA THR A 278 -4.37 -10.71 -13.36
C THR A 278 -4.19 -11.49 -14.67
N ILE A 279 -3.16 -12.36 -14.76
CA ILE A 279 -2.94 -13.22 -15.93
C ILE A 279 -4.14 -14.16 -16.13
N LYS A 280 -4.66 -14.75 -15.05
CA LYS A 280 -5.84 -15.61 -15.11
C LYS A 280 -7.05 -14.88 -15.69
N GLU A 281 -7.35 -13.69 -15.20
CA GLU A 281 -8.55 -12.94 -15.54
C GLU A 281 -8.44 -12.24 -16.91
N GLU A 282 -7.31 -11.59 -17.18
CA GLU A 282 -7.13 -10.77 -18.37
C GLU A 282 -6.60 -11.56 -19.58
N PHE A 283 -5.84 -12.63 -19.36
CA PHE A 283 -5.30 -13.47 -20.44
C PHE A 283 -6.02 -14.82 -20.55
N TYR A 284 -5.86 -15.74 -19.59
CA TYR A 284 -6.38 -17.12 -19.76
C TYR A 284 -7.89 -17.20 -19.94
N ALA A 285 -8.64 -16.41 -19.16
CA ALA A 285 -10.11 -16.41 -19.26
C ALA A 285 -10.61 -15.94 -20.63
N VAL A 286 -9.85 -15.15 -21.35
CA VAL A 286 -10.15 -14.65 -22.69
C VAL A 286 -9.60 -15.61 -23.75
N ALA A 287 -8.31 -15.97 -23.64
CA ALA A 287 -7.61 -16.79 -24.62
C ALA A 287 -8.26 -18.16 -24.81
N PHE A 288 -8.59 -18.87 -23.73
CA PHE A 288 -9.23 -20.19 -23.80
C PHE A 288 -10.69 -20.16 -24.33
N ARG A 289 -11.32 -19.00 -24.44
CA ARG A 289 -12.62 -18.84 -25.09
C ARG A 289 -12.52 -18.53 -26.57
N ARG A 290 -11.36 -18.02 -27.01
CA ARG A 290 -11.14 -17.58 -28.39
C ARG A 290 -10.40 -18.61 -29.23
N LYS A 291 -9.53 -19.39 -28.60
CA LYS A 291 -8.57 -20.27 -29.30
C LYS A 291 -8.43 -21.60 -28.57
N LEU A 292 -8.35 -22.69 -29.34
CA LEU A 292 -7.99 -24.01 -28.84
C LEU A 292 -6.49 -24.18 -29.05
N TYR A 293 -5.76 -24.34 -27.96
CA TYR A 293 -4.30 -24.54 -27.98
C TYR A 293 -3.99 -26.04 -28.16
N THR A 294 -3.05 -26.32 -29.03
CA THR A 294 -2.62 -27.69 -29.34
C THR A 294 -1.20 -27.98 -28.86
N SER A 295 -0.44 -26.95 -28.47
CA SER A 295 0.91 -27.05 -27.91
C SER A 295 1.15 -26.00 -26.82
N LEU A 296 2.20 -26.22 -26.01
CA LEU A 296 2.67 -25.23 -25.04
C LEU A 296 3.28 -24.01 -25.72
N ASP A 297 3.98 -24.21 -26.84
CA ASP A 297 4.64 -23.12 -27.55
C ASP A 297 3.64 -22.12 -28.11
N GLU A 298 2.49 -22.60 -28.59
CA GLU A 298 1.41 -21.76 -29.08
C GLU A 298 0.79 -20.93 -27.95
N LEU A 299 0.60 -21.54 -26.78
CA LEU A 299 0.11 -20.84 -25.59
C LEU A 299 1.15 -19.85 -25.07
N GLN A 300 2.43 -20.21 -25.10
CA GLN A 300 3.53 -19.34 -24.68
C GLN A 300 3.64 -18.10 -25.56
N ALA A 301 3.52 -18.26 -26.88
CA ALA A 301 3.58 -17.12 -27.80
C ALA A 301 2.49 -16.07 -27.52
N ASP A 302 1.25 -16.51 -27.30
CA ASP A 302 0.15 -15.61 -26.99
C ASP A 302 0.32 -15.00 -25.57
N LEU A 303 0.88 -15.76 -24.61
CA LEU A 303 1.21 -15.23 -23.27
C LEU A 303 2.33 -14.17 -23.33
N ASP A 304 3.33 -14.37 -24.18
CA ASP A 304 4.43 -13.44 -24.37
C ASP A 304 3.94 -12.12 -24.97
N GLU A 305 3.02 -12.15 -25.93
CA GLU A 305 2.36 -10.96 -26.48
C GLU A 305 1.60 -10.20 -25.39
N TRP A 306 0.84 -10.94 -24.56
CA TRP A 306 0.12 -10.32 -23.46
C TRP A 306 1.07 -9.73 -22.40
N LEU A 307 2.21 -10.37 -22.10
CA LEU A 307 3.21 -9.84 -21.16
C LEU A 307 3.89 -8.58 -21.71
N GLN A 308 4.11 -8.50 -23.02
CA GLN A 308 4.57 -7.26 -23.66
C GLN A 308 3.58 -6.12 -23.44
N TYR A 309 2.29 -6.35 -23.66
CA TYR A 309 1.25 -5.39 -23.34
C TYR A 309 1.25 -5.03 -21.83
N TYR A 310 1.30 -6.02 -20.94
CA TYR A 310 1.32 -5.80 -19.50
C TYR A 310 2.48 -4.92 -19.05
N ASN A 311 3.68 -5.18 -19.53
CA ASN A 311 4.88 -4.46 -19.13
C ASN A 311 4.98 -3.06 -19.75
N ASN A 312 4.57 -2.89 -21.01
CA ASN A 312 4.84 -1.66 -21.76
C ASN A 312 3.64 -0.72 -21.89
N GLU A 313 2.42 -1.22 -21.83
CA GLU A 313 1.23 -0.42 -22.14
C GLU A 313 0.23 -0.35 -20.98
N ARG A 314 0.12 -1.41 -20.17
CA ARG A 314 -0.86 -1.49 -19.10
C ARG A 314 -0.49 -0.58 -17.92
N PRO A 315 -1.32 0.45 -17.56
CA PRO A 315 -1.07 1.27 -16.38
C PRO A 315 -1.17 0.44 -15.09
N HIS A 316 -0.29 0.69 -14.14
CA HIS A 316 -0.25 -0.02 -12.87
C HIS A 316 -0.43 0.93 -11.68
N SER A 317 -1.39 0.62 -10.78
CA SER A 317 -1.70 1.43 -9.59
C SER A 317 -0.85 1.11 -8.37
N GLY A 318 0.19 0.28 -8.51
CA GLY A 318 1.08 -0.11 -7.39
C GLY A 318 1.85 1.08 -6.80
N LYS A 319 2.35 0.90 -5.57
CA LYS A 319 2.98 1.94 -4.73
C LYS A 319 4.00 2.81 -5.49
N TYR A 320 4.82 2.21 -6.35
CA TYR A 320 5.88 2.94 -7.07
C TYR A 320 5.52 3.30 -8.51
N CYS A 321 4.52 2.64 -9.09
CA CYS A 321 4.10 2.88 -10.48
C CYS A 321 3.28 4.14 -10.63
N LEU A 322 2.35 4.42 -9.69
CA LEU A 322 1.53 5.63 -9.69
C LEU A 322 0.83 5.92 -11.03
N GLY A 323 0.29 4.86 -11.67
CA GLY A 323 -0.37 4.97 -12.97
C GLY A 323 0.54 4.84 -14.19
N LYS A 324 1.85 4.70 -14.02
CA LYS A 324 2.80 4.38 -15.10
C LYS A 324 2.77 2.89 -15.41
N THR A 325 3.33 2.51 -16.56
CA THR A 325 3.53 1.08 -16.86
C THR A 325 4.69 0.51 -16.04
N PRO A 326 4.75 -0.82 -15.84
CA PRO A 326 5.88 -1.47 -15.19
C PRO A 326 7.23 -1.09 -15.80
N MET A 327 7.35 -1.12 -17.12
CA MET A 327 8.57 -0.78 -17.82
C MET A 327 8.96 0.69 -17.66
N GLN A 328 8.01 1.62 -17.74
CA GLN A 328 8.26 3.05 -17.47
C GLN A 328 8.76 3.25 -16.05
N THR A 329 8.16 2.56 -15.07
CA THR A 329 8.59 2.62 -13.68
C THR A 329 10.00 2.09 -13.52
N PHE A 330 10.32 0.95 -14.16
CA PHE A 330 11.65 0.35 -14.15
C PHE A 330 12.72 1.35 -14.67
N LEU A 331 12.53 1.85 -15.88
CA LEU A 331 13.48 2.75 -16.55
C LEU A 331 13.69 4.06 -15.77
N LEU A 332 12.61 4.65 -15.26
CA LEU A 332 12.69 5.90 -14.47
C LEU A 332 13.37 5.72 -13.12
N SER A 333 13.38 4.50 -12.56
CA SER A 333 13.95 4.20 -11.23
C SER A 333 15.29 3.47 -11.32
N LYS A 334 15.81 3.22 -12.52
CA LYS A 334 17.08 2.53 -12.74
C LYS A 334 18.25 3.17 -12.00
N HIS A 335 18.32 4.51 -12.00
CA HIS A 335 19.36 5.27 -11.30
C HIS A 335 19.45 4.98 -9.79
N LEU A 336 18.32 4.59 -9.15
CA LEU A 336 18.33 4.24 -7.72
C LEU A 336 19.16 2.96 -7.44
N ALA A 337 19.16 2.01 -8.37
CA ALA A 337 20.00 0.81 -8.27
C ALA A 337 21.48 1.16 -8.49
N GLU A 338 21.78 2.02 -9.46
CA GLU A 338 23.13 2.48 -9.77
C GLU A 338 23.76 3.24 -8.60
N GLU A 339 23.02 4.16 -7.97
CA GLU A 339 23.46 4.92 -6.78
C GLU A 339 23.81 3.99 -5.60
N LYS A 340 23.03 2.94 -5.39
CA LYS A 340 23.26 1.95 -4.31
C LYS A 340 24.48 1.08 -4.58
N GLN A 341 24.76 0.69 -5.82
CA GLN A 341 25.96 -0.05 -6.20
C GLN A 341 27.23 0.77 -5.96
N ILE A 342 27.24 2.05 -6.33
CA ILE A 342 28.37 2.95 -6.10
C ILE A 342 28.65 3.13 -4.61
N ASN A 343 27.59 3.31 -3.79
CA ASN A 343 27.71 3.45 -2.34
C ASN A 343 28.21 2.14 -1.68
N GLY A 344 27.77 0.97 -2.17
CA GLY A 344 28.24 -0.33 -1.70
C GLY A 344 29.73 -0.58 -1.98
N LEU A 345 30.22 -0.17 -3.13
CA LEU A 345 31.65 -0.26 -3.48
C LEU A 345 32.52 0.68 -2.65
N SER A 346 32.05 1.87 -2.31
CA SER A 346 32.78 2.83 -1.47
C SER A 346 32.92 2.39 0.00
N LEU A 347 31.96 1.58 0.52
CA LEU A 347 32.02 1.01 1.87
C LEU A 347 32.90 -0.25 1.96
N ALA A 348 33.11 -0.96 0.86
CA ALA A 348 33.96 -2.15 0.81
C ALA A 348 35.45 -1.82 0.64
N THR A 349 35.79 -0.57 0.35
CA THR A 349 37.17 -0.08 0.16
C THR A 349 37.71 0.72 1.34
N THR A 350 36.97 0.85 2.41
CA THR A 350 37.37 1.42 3.72
C THR A 350 37.42 0.36 4.80
#